data_04ad6123f315692d37c9b20272e7508c
#
_entry.id   04ad6123f315692d37c9b20272e7508c
#
_cell.length_a   1.000
_cell.length_b   1.000
_cell.length_c   1.000
_cell.angle_alpha   90.00
_cell.angle_beta   90.00
_cell.angle_gamma   90.00
#
_symmetry.space_group_name_H-M   'P 1'
#
loop_
_entity.id
_entity.type
_entity.pdbx_description
1 polymer ?
#
loop_
_entity_poly.entity_id
_entity_poly.type
_entity_poly.pdbx_seq_one_letter_code
_entity_poly.pdbx_strand_id
1 'polypeptide(L)'
;DKIEIWFADEARIGQKNKITRRWARRGTRPSAPRDQRTASTYIFGAICPKEGKGAALVLPACNTEAMNLHLAEIATEVGPGRHAVLILDQAGWHLSHRLIVPANITLLPLPPKCPELNPVENLWQFMRENWLSNRVFTSYDNLMDHCCFAWNTLVNQPWRIMSIGLRDWAHRF
;
A
#
# COMPACT_ATOMS: atom_id res chain seq x y z
N ASP A 1 -8.24 15.67 17.90
CA ASP A 1 -7.69 16.20 16.64
C ASP A 1 -8.70 15.99 15.51
N LYS A 2 -8.91 17.04 14.72
CA LYS A 2 -9.84 16.97 13.56
C LYS A 2 -9.14 16.55 12.26
N ILE A 3 -7.81 16.44 12.28
CA ILE A 3 -7.00 16.11 11.11
C ILE A 3 -6.37 14.73 11.29
N GLU A 4 -6.49 13.91 10.26
CA GLU A 4 -5.80 12.62 10.12
C GLU A 4 -4.70 12.75 9.06
N ILE A 5 -3.49 12.29 9.37
CA ILE A 5 -2.40 12.22 8.40
C ILE A 5 -2.39 10.83 7.79
N TRP A 6 -2.59 10.79 6.50
CA TRP A 6 -2.60 9.57 5.70
C TRP A 6 -1.44 9.57 4.70
N PHE A 7 -0.92 8.39 4.39
CA PHE A 7 0.10 8.18 3.37
C PHE A 7 -0.42 7.16 2.37
N ALA A 8 -0.29 7.44 1.07
CA ALA A 8 -0.71 6.56 0.00
C ALA A 8 0.43 6.22 -0.95
N ASP A 9 0.36 5.04 -1.54
CA ASP A 9 1.27 4.56 -2.56
C ASP A 9 0.68 3.35 -3.29
N GLU A 10 1.24 2.96 -4.45
CA GLU A 10 0.83 1.80 -5.23
C GLU A 10 1.94 0.76 -5.31
N ALA A 11 1.58 -0.50 -5.10
CA ALA A 11 2.46 -1.63 -5.30
C ALA A 11 2.03 -2.49 -6.48
N ARG A 12 2.92 -2.69 -7.43
CA ARG A 12 2.72 -3.72 -8.47
C ARG A 12 3.09 -5.09 -7.92
N ILE A 13 2.16 -6.03 -7.99
CA ILE A 13 2.36 -7.43 -7.62
C ILE A 13 2.14 -8.29 -8.87
N GLY A 14 3.12 -9.12 -9.20
CA GLY A 14 3.08 -9.96 -10.39
C GLY A 14 3.25 -11.44 -10.06
N GLN A 15 2.83 -12.31 -10.99
CA GLN A 15 3.11 -13.74 -10.91
C GLN A 15 4.62 -14.00 -10.88
N LYS A 16 5.39 -13.27 -11.69
CA LYS A 16 6.85 -13.24 -11.63
C LYS A 16 7.31 -12.38 -10.45
N ASN A 17 7.22 -12.93 -9.26
CA ASN A 17 7.62 -12.23 -8.05
C ASN A 17 9.13 -12.31 -7.78
N LYS A 18 9.63 -11.46 -6.88
CA LYS A 18 11.01 -11.54 -6.40
C LYS A 18 11.15 -12.67 -5.39
N ILE A 19 12.25 -13.40 -5.48
CA ILE A 19 12.68 -14.34 -4.44
C ILE A 19 13.32 -13.50 -3.33
N THR A 20 12.80 -13.59 -2.13
CA THR A 20 13.35 -12.94 -0.94
C THR A 20 14.09 -13.93 -0.07
N ARG A 21 15.01 -13.44 0.76
CA ARG A 21 15.71 -14.25 1.75
C ARG A 21 14.72 -14.77 2.80
N ARG A 22 14.97 -16.01 3.25
CA ARG A 22 14.21 -16.61 4.35
C ARG A 22 15.16 -17.21 5.36
N TRP A 23 14.72 -17.24 6.61
CA TRP A 23 15.40 -17.99 7.66
C TRP A 23 15.36 -19.48 7.33
N ALA A 24 16.52 -20.15 7.46
CA ALA A 24 16.65 -21.58 7.24
C ALA A 24 17.68 -22.15 8.23
N ARG A 25 17.65 -23.46 8.42
CA ARG A 25 18.65 -24.14 9.24
C ARG A 25 20.05 -23.85 8.70
N ARG A 26 21.00 -23.56 9.59
CA ARG A 26 22.42 -23.34 9.21
C ARG A 26 22.93 -24.51 8.37
N GLY A 27 23.63 -24.23 7.29
CA GLY A 27 24.14 -25.22 6.34
C GLY A 27 23.13 -25.71 5.31
N THR A 28 21.87 -25.21 5.31
CA THR A 28 20.90 -25.53 4.28
C THR A 28 20.71 -24.37 3.30
N ARG A 29 20.34 -24.69 2.07
CA ARG A 29 20.02 -23.71 1.02
C ARG A 29 18.55 -23.88 0.65
N PRO A 30 17.62 -23.09 1.21
CA PRO A 30 16.21 -23.18 0.86
C PRO A 30 16.02 -22.83 -0.61
N SER A 31 15.20 -23.60 -1.31
CA SER A 31 14.77 -23.33 -2.67
C SER A 31 13.36 -22.72 -2.67
N ALA A 32 13.08 -21.87 -3.65
CA ALA A 32 11.75 -21.35 -3.89
C ALA A 32 11.40 -21.51 -5.38
N PRO A 33 10.18 -21.91 -5.70
CA PRO A 33 9.73 -21.97 -7.09
C PRO A 33 9.70 -20.56 -7.70
N ARG A 34 10.07 -20.46 -8.98
CA ARG A 34 10.04 -19.20 -9.72
C ARG A 34 9.04 -19.30 -10.86
N ASP A 35 8.05 -18.44 -10.82
CA ASP A 35 7.09 -18.29 -11.90
C ASP A 35 7.66 -17.42 -13.03
N GLN A 36 7.40 -17.79 -14.28
CA GLN A 36 7.83 -17.05 -15.48
C GLN A 36 6.67 -16.25 -16.10
N ARG A 37 5.44 -16.44 -15.63
CA ARG A 37 4.26 -15.72 -16.13
C ARG A 37 4.34 -14.25 -15.74
N THR A 38 3.72 -13.39 -16.56
CA THR A 38 3.89 -11.92 -16.47
C THR A 38 2.63 -11.17 -16.04
N ALA A 39 1.53 -11.87 -15.76
CA ALA A 39 0.32 -11.21 -15.27
C ALA A 39 0.60 -10.49 -13.95
N SER A 40 0.06 -9.30 -13.79
CA SER A 40 0.26 -8.46 -12.62
C SER A 40 -0.99 -7.66 -12.29
N THR A 41 -1.12 -7.31 -11.02
CA THR A 41 -2.14 -6.42 -10.48
C THR A 41 -1.48 -5.32 -9.66
N TYR A 42 -2.25 -4.33 -9.23
CA TYR A 42 -1.77 -3.23 -8.39
C TYR A 42 -2.57 -3.17 -7.10
N ILE A 43 -1.88 -3.01 -5.98
CA ILE A 43 -2.49 -2.67 -4.71
C ILE A 43 -2.34 -1.16 -4.53
N PHE A 44 -3.45 -0.44 -4.55
CA PHE A 44 -3.52 0.94 -4.11
C PHE A 44 -3.73 0.90 -2.60
N GLY A 45 -2.79 1.39 -1.82
CA GLY A 45 -2.86 1.34 -0.37
C GLY A 45 -2.65 2.69 0.26
N ALA A 46 -3.43 2.97 1.29
CA ALA A 46 -3.26 4.15 2.14
C ALA A 46 -3.33 3.74 3.61
N ILE A 47 -2.54 4.39 4.44
CA ILE A 47 -2.51 4.16 5.88
C ILE A 47 -2.58 5.47 6.65
N CYS A 48 -3.27 5.42 7.80
CA CYS A 48 -3.21 6.43 8.84
C CYS A 48 -2.46 5.84 10.05
N PRO A 49 -1.13 6.04 10.14
CA PRO A 49 -0.32 5.36 11.15
C PRO A 49 -0.72 5.71 12.57
N LYS A 50 -1.12 6.95 12.85
CA LYS A 50 -1.53 7.41 14.17
C LYS A 50 -2.76 6.65 14.70
N GLU A 51 -3.68 6.31 13.80
CA GLU A 51 -4.92 5.60 14.14
C GLU A 51 -4.83 4.08 13.90
N GLY A 52 -3.75 3.61 13.28
CA GLY A 52 -3.58 2.20 12.92
C GLY A 52 -4.58 1.71 11.86
N LYS A 53 -5.05 2.63 10.99
CA LYS A 53 -6.03 2.35 9.94
C LYS A 53 -5.36 2.18 8.58
N GLY A 54 -6.05 1.49 7.68
CA GLY A 54 -5.65 1.40 6.29
C GLY A 54 -6.83 1.16 5.37
N ALA A 55 -6.74 1.71 4.15
CA ALA A 55 -7.68 1.52 3.06
C ALA A 55 -6.94 1.03 1.82
N ALA A 56 -7.45 0.04 1.11
CA ALA A 56 -6.86 -0.39 -0.16
C ALA A 56 -7.85 -0.94 -1.16
N LEU A 57 -7.42 -0.89 -2.42
CA LEU A 57 -8.07 -1.56 -3.53
C LEU A 57 -7.04 -2.35 -4.33
N VAL A 58 -7.44 -3.52 -4.83
CA VAL A 58 -6.65 -4.32 -5.76
C VAL A 58 -7.23 -4.11 -7.16
N LEU A 59 -6.46 -3.47 -8.04
CA LEU A 59 -6.92 -3.00 -9.34
C LEU A 59 -6.00 -3.45 -10.49
N PRO A 60 -6.53 -3.66 -11.70
CA PRO A 60 -5.76 -4.17 -12.81
C PRO A 60 -4.80 -3.15 -13.43
N ALA A 61 -4.98 -1.87 -13.16
CA ALA A 61 -4.22 -0.78 -13.78
C ALA A 61 -3.99 0.38 -12.82
N CYS A 62 -2.88 1.11 -13.04
CA CYS A 62 -2.60 2.40 -12.41
C CYS A 62 -2.99 3.52 -13.37
N ASN A 63 -4.08 4.20 -13.08
CA ASN A 63 -4.57 5.35 -13.84
C ASN A 63 -5.42 6.27 -12.96
N THR A 64 -5.88 7.38 -13.52
CA THR A 64 -6.69 8.36 -12.78
C THR A 64 -8.02 7.80 -12.29
N GLU A 65 -8.65 6.88 -13.03
CA GLU A 65 -9.92 6.25 -12.64
C GLU A 65 -9.72 5.35 -11.42
N ALA A 66 -8.66 4.55 -11.43
CA ALA A 66 -8.27 3.73 -10.28
C ALA A 66 -7.98 4.60 -9.04
N MET A 67 -7.29 5.72 -9.23
CA MET A 67 -7.02 6.67 -8.14
C MET A 67 -8.30 7.31 -7.60
N ASN A 68 -9.26 7.65 -8.44
CA ASN A 68 -10.56 8.17 -8.00
C ASN A 68 -11.32 7.16 -7.13
N LEU A 69 -11.30 5.87 -7.50
CA LEU A 69 -11.88 4.81 -6.68
C LEU A 69 -11.17 4.70 -5.32
N HIS A 70 -9.83 4.76 -5.33
CA HIS A 70 -9.05 4.68 -4.11
C HIS A 70 -9.29 5.87 -3.18
N LEU A 71 -9.37 7.09 -3.72
CA LEU A 71 -9.72 8.28 -2.94
C LEU A 71 -11.12 8.17 -2.31
N ALA A 72 -12.09 7.63 -3.04
CA ALA A 72 -13.43 7.38 -2.50
C ALA A 72 -13.39 6.37 -1.34
N GLU A 73 -12.60 5.30 -1.47
CA GLU A 73 -12.42 4.30 -0.41
C GLU A 73 -11.75 4.92 0.84
N ILE A 74 -10.66 5.67 0.67
CA ILE A 74 -10.01 6.37 1.78
C ILE A 74 -10.99 7.30 2.49
N ALA A 75 -11.83 8.01 1.74
CA ALA A 75 -12.80 8.95 2.29
C ALA A 75 -13.79 8.29 3.26
N THR A 76 -14.12 7.00 3.05
CA THR A 76 -15.02 6.24 3.94
C THR A 76 -14.36 5.85 5.25
N GLU A 77 -13.03 5.72 5.26
CA GLU A 77 -12.23 5.34 6.44
C GLU A 77 -11.82 6.54 7.30
N VAL A 78 -11.94 7.75 6.77
CA VAL A 78 -11.72 8.99 7.55
C VAL A 78 -12.80 9.12 8.61
N GLY A 79 -12.40 9.38 9.85
CA GLY A 79 -13.31 9.46 10.98
C GLY A 79 -14.41 10.53 10.81
N PRO A 80 -15.59 10.33 11.39
CA PRO A 80 -16.70 11.29 11.28
C PRO A 80 -16.28 12.69 11.75
N GLY A 81 -16.54 13.70 10.89
CA GLY A 81 -16.20 15.10 11.18
C GLY A 81 -14.69 15.39 11.18
N ARG A 82 -13.87 14.46 10.70
CA ARG A 82 -12.42 14.62 10.51
C ARG A 82 -12.09 14.94 9.04
N HIS A 83 -10.87 15.40 8.82
CA HIS A 83 -10.32 15.71 7.51
C HIS A 83 -8.97 15.02 7.33
N ALA A 84 -8.80 14.30 6.22
CA ALA A 84 -7.55 13.65 5.90
C ALA A 84 -6.62 14.57 5.11
N VAL A 85 -5.37 14.68 5.54
CA VAL A 85 -4.26 15.15 4.70
C VAL A 85 -3.58 13.91 4.15
N LEU A 86 -3.76 13.66 2.85
CA LEU A 86 -3.22 12.49 2.16
C LEU A 86 -1.90 12.84 1.50
N ILE A 87 -0.83 12.26 2.02
CA ILE A 87 0.53 12.42 1.53
C ILE A 87 0.81 11.32 0.51
N LEU A 88 1.28 11.70 -0.69
CA LEU A 88 1.53 10.81 -1.81
C LEU A 88 2.66 11.34 -2.68
N ASP A 89 3.19 10.51 -3.57
CA ASP A 89 4.18 10.94 -4.54
C ASP A 89 3.56 11.77 -5.70
N GLN A 90 4.39 12.18 -6.65
CA GLN A 90 3.96 12.97 -7.81
C GLN A 90 3.73 12.11 -9.06
N ALA A 91 3.19 10.90 -8.94
CA ALA A 91 2.82 10.13 -10.11
C ALA A 91 1.78 10.89 -10.96
N GLY A 92 1.82 10.68 -12.28
CA GLY A 92 1.00 11.46 -13.21
C GLY A 92 -0.51 11.38 -12.96
N TRP A 93 -1.00 10.25 -12.45
CA TRP A 93 -2.40 10.07 -12.06
C TRP A 93 -2.76 10.74 -10.74
N HIS A 94 -1.79 11.06 -9.88
CA HIS A 94 -1.99 11.82 -8.63
C HIS A 94 -2.19 13.33 -8.87
N LEU A 95 -1.68 13.84 -9.99
CA LEU A 95 -1.74 15.26 -10.36
C LEU A 95 -2.68 15.54 -11.53
N SER A 96 -3.49 14.56 -11.94
CA SER A 96 -4.39 14.69 -13.06
C SER A 96 -5.52 15.69 -12.79
N HIS A 97 -5.84 16.55 -13.76
CA HIS A 97 -7.01 17.45 -13.70
C HIS A 97 -8.36 16.72 -13.64
N ARG A 98 -8.37 15.40 -13.91
CA ARG A 98 -9.56 14.55 -13.83
C ARG A 98 -9.71 13.84 -12.48
N LEU A 99 -8.87 14.17 -11.50
CA LEU A 99 -9.04 13.66 -10.13
C LEU A 99 -10.30 14.25 -9.50
N ILE A 100 -11.06 13.36 -8.86
CA ILE A 100 -12.23 13.69 -8.05
C ILE A 100 -11.81 13.52 -6.60
N VAL A 101 -11.37 14.61 -5.98
CA VAL A 101 -10.93 14.59 -4.58
C VAL A 101 -12.13 14.77 -3.66
N PRO A 102 -12.43 13.82 -2.75
CA PRO A 102 -13.51 13.95 -1.77
C PRO A 102 -13.33 15.18 -0.87
N ALA A 103 -14.44 15.75 -0.43
CA ALA A 103 -14.45 17.00 0.37
C ALA A 103 -13.72 16.89 1.72
N ASN A 104 -13.58 15.66 2.24
CA ASN A 104 -12.87 15.39 3.51
C ASN A 104 -11.40 14.97 3.30
N ILE A 105 -10.84 15.17 2.09
CA ILE A 105 -9.43 14.88 1.77
C ILE A 105 -8.76 16.11 1.18
N THR A 106 -7.53 16.36 1.60
CA THR A 106 -6.59 17.28 0.94
C THR A 106 -5.35 16.49 0.52
N LEU A 107 -4.98 16.59 -0.76
CA LEU A 107 -3.76 15.96 -1.29
C LEU A 107 -2.54 16.81 -0.97
N LEU A 108 -1.49 16.20 -0.46
CA LEU A 108 -0.20 16.82 -0.20
C LEU A 108 0.92 16.02 -0.91
N PRO A 109 1.33 16.46 -2.12
CA PRO A 109 2.40 15.78 -2.84
C PRO A 109 3.74 15.91 -2.11
N LEU A 110 4.46 14.78 -1.97
CA LEU A 110 5.83 14.75 -1.49
C LEU A 110 6.78 15.43 -2.49
N PRO A 111 7.92 15.92 -2.03
CA PRO A 111 9.00 16.36 -2.94
C PRO A 111 9.36 15.22 -3.91
N PRO A 112 9.74 15.55 -5.16
CA PRO A 112 10.12 14.52 -6.12
C PRO A 112 11.38 13.78 -5.64
N LYS A 113 11.40 12.45 -5.89
CA LYS A 113 12.51 11.55 -5.56
C LYS A 113 12.82 11.42 -4.05
N CYS A 114 11.81 11.51 -3.20
CA CYS A 114 11.93 11.31 -1.76
C CYS A 114 11.06 10.13 -1.26
N PRO A 115 11.25 8.90 -1.78
CA PRO A 115 10.43 7.75 -1.37
C PRO A 115 10.62 7.39 0.12
N GLU A 116 11.77 7.73 0.70
CA GLU A 116 12.07 7.51 2.12
C GLU A 116 11.12 8.25 3.07
N LEU A 117 10.45 9.29 2.59
CA LEU A 117 9.44 10.01 3.36
C LEU A 117 8.09 9.27 3.39
N ASN A 118 7.85 8.35 2.44
CA ASN A 118 6.61 7.61 2.39
C ASN A 118 6.72 6.26 3.12
N PRO A 119 6.11 6.09 4.31
CA PRO A 119 6.19 4.84 5.07
C PRO A 119 5.49 3.66 4.40
N VAL A 120 4.62 3.89 3.42
CA VAL A 120 3.92 2.83 2.69
C VAL A 120 4.90 1.94 1.91
N GLU A 121 6.04 2.48 1.48
CA GLU A 121 7.12 1.69 0.87
C GLU A 121 7.64 0.59 1.81
N ASN A 122 7.83 0.90 3.10
CA ASN A 122 8.23 -0.09 4.10
C ASN A 122 7.12 -1.14 4.35
N LEU A 123 5.88 -0.72 4.22
CA LEU A 123 4.72 -1.59 4.33
C LEU A 123 4.69 -2.60 3.18
N TRP A 124 4.95 -2.15 1.94
CA TRP A 124 5.06 -3.03 0.78
C TRP A 124 6.18 -4.05 0.94
N GLN A 125 7.34 -3.62 1.45
CA GLN A 125 8.44 -4.53 1.75
C GLN A 125 8.01 -5.58 2.77
N PHE A 126 7.38 -5.18 3.87
CA PHE A 126 6.88 -6.09 4.90
C PHE A 126 5.88 -7.11 4.33
N MET A 127 4.91 -6.67 3.52
CA MET A 127 3.91 -7.55 2.90
C MET A 127 4.54 -8.55 1.93
N ARG A 128 5.50 -8.09 1.10
CA ARG A 128 6.23 -8.97 0.19
C ARG A 128 7.00 -10.04 0.95
N GLU A 129 7.74 -9.67 1.97
CA GLU A 129 8.57 -10.59 2.75
C GLU A 129 7.76 -11.63 3.52
N ASN A 130 6.58 -11.27 4.00
CA ASN A 130 5.78 -12.15 4.85
C ASN A 130 4.73 -12.94 4.09
N TRP A 131 4.10 -12.37 3.05
CA TRP A 131 2.89 -12.96 2.46
C TRP A 131 2.90 -13.11 0.94
N LEU A 132 3.64 -12.25 0.19
CA LEU A 132 3.50 -12.17 -1.26
C LEU A 132 4.72 -12.71 -2.04
N SER A 133 5.90 -12.88 -1.42
CA SER A 133 7.09 -13.41 -2.09
C SER A 133 7.23 -14.91 -1.93
N ASN A 134 8.09 -15.51 -2.77
CA ASN A 134 8.41 -16.95 -2.78
C ASN A 134 7.18 -17.84 -2.98
N ARG A 135 6.23 -17.40 -3.80
CA ARG A 135 4.99 -18.10 -4.14
C ARG A 135 4.85 -18.26 -5.64
N VAL A 136 4.11 -19.29 -6.04
CA VAL A 136 3.57 -19.44 -7.39
C VAL A 136 2.08 -19.19 -7.29
N PHE A 137 1.60 -18.17 -8.01
CA PHE A 137 0.16 -17.89 -8.11
C PHE A 137 -0.43 -18.73 -9.23
N THR A 138 -1.41 -19.57 -8.94
CA THR A 138 -1.97 -20.52 -9.90
C THR A 138 -2.73 -19.84 -11.05
N SER A 139 -3.34 -18.70 -10.78
CA SER A 139 -4.10 -17.89 -11.73
C SER A 139 -3.99 -16.39 -11.39
N TYR A 140 -4.57 -15.53 -12.23
CA TYR A 140 -4.72 -14.10 -11.94
C TYR A 140 -5.65 -13.87 -10.74
N ASP A 141 -6.76 -14.59 -10.67
CA ASP A 141 -7.69 -14.50 -9.53
C ASP A 141 -7.02 -14.91 -8.23
N ASN A 142 -6.22 -15.98 -8.26
CA ASN A 142 -5.43 -16.41 -7.10
C ASN A 142 -4.40 -15.35 -6.67
N LEU A 143 -3.80 -14.61 -7.63
CA LEU A 143 -2.93 -13.47 -7.32
C LEU A 143 -3.71 -12.35 -6.61
N MET A 144 -4.89 -12.00 -7.10
CA MET A 144 -5.76 -10.99 -6.50
C MET A 144 -6.20 -11.39 -5.09
N ASP A 145 -6.64 -12.63 -4.90
CA ASP A 145 -7.05 -13.17 -3.61
C ASP A 145 -5.92 -13.08 -2.57
N HIS A 146 -4.69 -13.38 -2.99
CA HIS A 146 -3.54 -13.27 -2.10
C HIS A 146 -3.20 -11.81 -1.76
N CYS A 147 -3.37 -10.89 -2.69
CA CYS A 147 -3.21 -9.45 -2.41
C CYS A 147 -4.25 -8.97 -1.39
N CYS A 148 -5.51 -9.32 -1.58
CA CYS A 148 -6.59 -9.00 -0.64
C CYS A 148 -6.35 -9.64 0.73
N PHE A 149 -5.97 -10.93 0.77
CA PHE A 149 -5.63 -11.62 2.01
C PHE A 149 -4.48 -10.93 2.77
N ALA A 150 -3.41 -10.56 2.06
CA ALA A 150 -2.25 -9.93 2.67
C ALA A 150 -2.62 -8.56 3.26
N TRP A 151 -3.41 -7.76 2.53
CA TRP A 151 -3.88 -6.47 3.03
C TRP A 151 -4.81 -6.62 4.23
N ASN A 152 -5.81 -7.49 4.14
CA ASN A 152 -6.75 -7.74 5.25
C ASN A 152 -6.03 -8.26 6.50
N THR A 153 -5.00 -9.11 6.32
CA THR A 153 -4.16 -9.57 7.44
C THR A 153 -3.40 -8.41 8.07
N LEU A 154 -2.96 -7.43 7.29
CA LEU A 154 -2.26 -6.25 7.80
C LEU A 154 -3.21 -5.33 8.59
N VAL A 155 -4.37 -4.96 8.03
CA VAL A 155 -5.30 -4.03 8.69
C VAL A 155 -5.92 -4.60 9.95
N ASN A 156 -6.00 -5.93 10.07
CA ASN A 156 -6.37 -6.62 11.31
C ASN A 156 -5.27 -6.56 12.39
N GLN A 157 -4.12 -5.91 12.09
CA GLN A 157 -3.00 -5.73 13.01
C GLN A 157 -2.64 -4.22 13.11
N PRO A 158 -3.50 -3.36 13.71
CA PRO A 158 -3.29 -1.91 13.77
C PRO A 158 -1.91 -1.51 14.30
N TRP A 159 -1.41 -2.25 15.30
CA TRP A 159 -0.08 -2.03 15.87
C TRP A 159 1.06 -2.15 14.84
N ARG A 160 0.89 -2.96 13.79
CA ARG A 160 1.89 -3.06 12.71
C ARG A 160 1.89 -1.84 11.82
N ILE A 161 0.70 -1.36 11.46
CA ILE A 161 0.56 -0.10 10.70
C ILE A 161 1.21 1.03 11.49
N MET A 162 0.93 1.12 12.79
CA MET A 162 1.53 2.12 13.68
C MET A 162 3.06 1.96 13.73
N SER A 163 3.56 0.76 14.01
CA SER A 163 4.99 0.48 14.17
C SER A 163 5.80 0.74 12.88
N ILE A 164 5.26 0.37 11.71
CA ILE A 164 5.93 0.53 10.43
C ILE A 164 5.77 1.96 9.89
N GLY A 165 4.58 2.55 10.10
CA GLY A 165 4.14 3.75 9.41
C GLY A 165 4.41 5.06 10.15
N LEU A 166 4.56 5.06 11.49
CA LEU A 166 4.78 6.29 12.24
C LEU A 166 6.07 6.98 11.81
N ARG A 167 5.96 8.28 11.59
CA ARG A 167 7.08 9.17 11.28
C ARG A 167 7.02 10.40 12.18
N ASP A 168 8.08 10.64 12.94
CA ASP A 168 8.16 11.75 13.90
C ASP A 168 7.85 13.09 13.25
N TRP A 169 8.38 13.32 12.03
CA TRP A 169 8.19 14.57 11.31
C TRP A 169 6.72 14.87 10.97
N ALA A 170 5.88 13.82 10.81
CA ALA A 170 4.46 13.97 10.47
C ALA A 170 3.53 14.03 11.70
N HIS A 171 4.05 13.78 12.92
CA HIS A 171 3.21 13.59 14.13
C HIS A 171 3.67 14.41 15.35
N ARG A 172 4.59 15.34 15.16
CA ARG A 172 5.13 16.18 16.27
C ARG A 172 4.27 17.40 16.60
N PHE A 173 3.02 17.46 16.13
CA PHE A 173 2.13 18.60 16.39
C PHE A 173 1.04 18.24 17.38
#